data_27506bf793481b8bc4fbe2913a014d4b
#
_entry.id   27506bf793481b8bc4fbe2913a014d4b
#
_cell.length_a   1.000
_cell.length_b   1.000
_cell.length_c   1.000
_cell.angle_alpha   90.00
_cell.angle_beta   90.00
_cell.angle_gamma   90.00
#
_symmetry.space_group_name_H-M   'P 1'
#
loop_
_entity.id
_entity.type
_entity.pdbx_description
1 polymer ?
#
loop_
_entity_poly.entity_id
_entity_poly.type
_entity_poly.pdbx_seq_one_letter_code
_entity_poly.pdbx_strand_id
1 'polypeptide(L)'
;MDFLKTVASEYSKSQQGSGSNDAQHQQSGLSGMLLNNNLFDVLDSDADKKKTAEAAAQASGSHGNSDMFHNVLNKLNQNKHSVAQEKDNVDEDFAVKMFKKFVEKKDTSSDEKASSNNLGAAAAMQAIKMFNSGSGSGSSSSGSGGQAALLGLAMSEGSKLFDNAQAEGKVAKGTTKESVIEQAVQFALKFFLKSQTSGSSGGNSGLMGLAAKFL
;
A
#
# COMPACT_ATOMS: atom_id res chain seq x y z
N MET A 1 -7.89 30.53 -43.08
CA MET A 1 -8.68 29.98 -41.95
C MET A 1 -9.01 28.51 -42.16
N ASP A 2 -8.16 27.72 -42.83
CA ASP A 2 -8.46 26.33 -43.20
C ASP A 2 -7.68 25.27 -42.38
N PHE A 3 -6.72 25.70 -41.54
CA PHE A 3 -5.92 24.76 -40.77
C PHE A 3 -6.70 24.09 -39.62
N LEU A 4 -7.67 24.78 -39.02
CA LEU A 4 -8.50 24.25 -37.95
C LEU A 4 -9.56 23.24 -38.42
N LYS A 5 -9.96 23.29 -39.71
CA LYS A 5 -10.90 22.31 -40.29
C LYS A 5 -10.24 20.98 -40.58
N THR A 6 -8.97 21.00 -40.96
CA THR A 6 -8.23 19.78 -41.32
C THR A 6 -7.91 18.95 -40.06
N VAL A 7 -7.57 19.60 -38.95
CA VAL A 7 -7.28 18.91 -37.67
C VAL A 7 -8.54 18.28 -37.07
N ALA A 8 -9.70 18.96 -37.20
CA ALA A 8 -10.97 18.42 -36.71
C ALA A 8 -11.47 17.21 -37.48
N SER A 9 -11.15 17.12 -38.79
CA SER A 9 -11.59 16.01 -39.65
C SER A 9 -10.74 14.75 -39.45
N GLU A 10 -9.46 14.88 -39.11
CA GLU A 10 -8.61 13.73 -38.81
C GLU A 10 -8.91 13.12 -37.44
N TYR A 11 -9.28 13.95 -36.46
CA TYR A 11 -9.66 13.46 -35.15
C TYR A 11 -10.98 12.68 -35.12
N SER A 12 -11.90 13.04 -36.05
CA SER A 12 -13.20 12.34 -36.19
C SER A 12 -13.10 11.00 -36.92
N LYS A 13 -12.03 10.76 -37.68
CA LYS A 13 -11.86 9.56 -38.53
C LYS A 13 -11.21 8.39 -37.76
N SER A 14 -10.58 8.66 -36.61
CA SER A 14 -9.97 7.61 -35.79
C SER A 14 -10.93 6.95 -34.79
N GLN A 15 -12.20 7.42 -34.72
CA GLN A 15 -13.22 6.86 -33.81
C GLN A 15 -14.28 5.98 -34.48
N GLN A 16 -14.15 5.69 -35.77
CA GLN A 16 -15.13 4.88 -36.50
C GLN A 16 -14.47 3.62 -37.08
N GLY A 17 -14.23 2.64 -36.22
CA GLY A 17 -13.69 1.35 -36.60
C GLY A 17 -13.98 0.27 -35.59
N SER A 18 -15.00 -0.48 -35.87
CA SER A 18 -15.36 -1.81 -35.38
C SER A 18 -16.33 -1.89 -34.25
N GLY A 19 -17.57 -2.11 -34.65
CA GLY A 19 -18.63 -2.58 -33.77
C GLY A 19 -18.61 -4.09 -33.61
N SER A 20 -19.45 -4.52 -32.68
CA SER A 20 -20.03 -5.85 -32.45
C SER A 20 -19.35 -6.72 -31.40
N ASN A 21 -20.16 -7.02 -30.46
CA ASN A 21 -20.32 -8.20 -29.58
C ASN A 21 -19.95 -8.00 -28.13
N ASP A 22 -21.01 -7.90 -27.44
CA ASP A 22 -21.68 -8.79 -26.49
C ASP A 22 -21.49 -8.48 -25.02
N ALA A 23 -22.61 -8.25 -24.44
CA ALA A 23 -23.10 -8.25 -23.07
C ALA A 23 -22.45 -9.33 -22.17
N GLN A 24 -21.19 -9.15 -21.78
CA GLN A 24 -20.59 -9.94 -20.68
C GLN A 24 -19.35 -9.29 -20.04
N HIS A 25 -19.20 -7.95 -20.11
CA HIS A 25 -17.97 -7.27 -19.65
C HIS A 25 -18.23 -6.06 -18.73
N GLN A 26 -19.21 -6.12 -17.83
CA GLN A 26 -19.38 -5.05 -16.84
C GLN A 26 -18.52 -5.24 -15.57
N GLN A 27 -17.79 -6.34 -15.43
CA GLN A 27 -16.90 -6.57 -14.29
C GLN A 27 -15.41 -6.29 -14.60
N SER A 28 -15.06 -6.14 -15.88
CA SER A 28 -13.67 -5.88 -16.31
C SER A 28 -13.28 -4.40 -16.32
N GLY A 29 -14.24 -3.49 -16.32
CA GLY A 29 -13.99 -2.05 -16.45
C GLY A 29 -13.21 -1.44 -15.28
N LEU A 30 -13.53 -1.83 -14.06
CA LEU A 30 -12.86 -1.33 -12.85
C LEU A 30 -11.46 -1.94 -12.69
N SER A 31 -11.29 -3.24 -13.00
CA SER A 31 -9.98 -3.88 -12.94
C SER A 31 -9.03 -3.33 -14.00
N GLY A 32 -9.51 -3.07 -15.22
CA GLY A 32 -8.73 -2.46 -16.29
C GLY A 32 -8.36 -1.00 -16.01
N MET A 33 -9.24 -0.24 -15.36
CA MET A 33 -9.00 1.15 -14.99
C MET A 33 -8.01 1.28 -13.84
N LEU A 34 -8.05 0.35 -12.87
CA LEU A 34 -7.08 0.26 -11.80
C LEU A 34 -5.68 -0.14 -12.29
N LEU A 35 -5.60 -0.96 -13.34
CA LEU A 35 -4.34 -1.40 -13.93
C LEU A 35 -3.69 -0.34 -14.83
N ASN A 36 -4.46 0.61 -15.36
CA ASN A 36 -3.98 1.59 -16.34
C ASN A 36 -3.59 2.95 -15.71
N ASN A 37 -3.77 3.14 -14.40
CA ASN A 37 -3.55 4.40 -13.70
C ASN A 37 -2.31 4.42 -12.80
N ASN A 38 -1.13 4.03 -13.25
CA ASN A 38 0.12 4.14 -12.46
C ASN A 38 0.02 3.68 -10.98
N LEU A 39 -1.02 2.91 -10.68
CA LEU A 39 -1.34 2.51 -9.29
C LEU A 39 -0.32 1.51 -8.73
N PHE A 40 0.43 0.85 -9.61
CA PHE A 40 1.50 -0.08 -9.29
C PHE A 40 2.87 0.36 -9.83
N ASP A 41 3.00 1.63 -10.20
CA ASP A 41 4.21 2.19 -10.83
C ASP A 41 5.49 1.83 -10.05
N VAL A 42 5.45 1.96 -8.73
CA VAL A 42 6.56 1.58 -7.84
C VAL A 42 6.90 0.09 -7.92
N LEU A 43 5.91 -0.77 -8.11
CA LEU A 43 6.09 -2.22 -8.18
C LEU A 43 6.51 -2.69 -9.57
N ASP A 44 6.16 -1.94 -10.61
CA ASP A 44 6.48 -2.29 -12.00
C ASP A 44 7.90 -1.86 -12.39
N SER A 45 8.42 -0.81 -11.77
CA SER A 45 9.78 -0.30 -11.99
C SER A 45 10.77 -0.93 -11.01
N ASP A 46 11.77 -1.62 -11.52
CA ASP A 46 12.84 -2.20 -10.67
C ASP A 46 13.68 -1.11 -10.00
N ALA A 47 13.91 0.01 -10.70
CA ALA A 47 14.62 1.16 -10.15
C ALA A 47 13.85 1.80 -8.98
N ASP A 48 12.52 1.88 -9.05
CA ASP A 48 11.70 2.45 -7.98
C ASP A 48 11.55 1.49 -6.81
N LYS A 49 11.46 0.19 -7.05
CA LYS A 49 11.56 -0.82 -5.99
C LYS A 49 12.88 -0.70 -5.22
N LYS A 50 13.99 -0.56 -5.95
CA LYS A 50 15.31 -0.41 -5.33
C LYS A 50 15.41 0.85 -4.48
N LYS A 51 14.99 2.00 -5.01
CA LYS A 51 14.95 3.27 -4.26
C LYS A 51 14.06 3.18 -3.01
N THR A 52 12.89 2.56 -3.15
CA THR A 52 11.96 2.36 -2.04
C THR A 52 12.56 1.45 -0.96
N ALA A 53 13.24 0.38 -1.36
CA ALA A 53 13.94 -0.53 -0.45
C ALA A 53 15.11 0.15 0.27
N GLU A 54 15.90 0.96 -0.43
CA GLU A 54 16.98 1.75 0.15
C GLU A 54 16.46 2.78 1.16
N ALA A 55 15.39 3.51 0.81
CA ALA A 55 14.75 4.46 1.72
C ALA A 55 14.19 3.77 2.97
N ALA A 56 13.57 2.59 2.81
CA ALA A 56 13.09 1.78 3.92
C ALA A 56 14.23 1.29 4.82
N ALA A 57 15.36 0.90 4.24
CA ALA A 57 16.54 0.48 4.99
C ALA A 57 17.12 1.63 5.83
N GLN A 58 17.22 2.84 5.24
CA GLN A 58 17.63 4.03 5.96
C GLN A 58 16.67 4.35 7.12
N ALA A 59 15.36 4.29 6.89
CA ALA A 59 14.35 4.56 7.90
C ALA A 59 14.30 3.51 9.01
N SER A 60 14.63 2.25 8.70
CA SER A 60 14.67 1.15 9.68
C SER A 60 15.95 1.12 10.52
N GLY A 61 17.01 1.78 10.08
CA GLY A 61 18.31 1.75 10.72
C GLY A 61 18.91 0.34 10.75
N SER A 62 19.23 -0.18 11.93
CA SER A 62 19.80 -1.53 12.10
C SER A 62 18.76 -2.66 11.99
N HIS A 63 17.46 -2.33 11.85
CA HIS A 63 16.38 -3.32 11.88
C HIS A 63 16.11 -3.99 10.54
N GLY A 64 16.63 -3.45 9.43
CA GLY A 64 16.41 -4.01 8.09
C GLY A 64 17.52 -3.64 7.11
N ASN A 65 17.51 -4.29 5.94
CA ASN A 65 18.44 -3.99 4.86
C ASN A 65 17.70 -3.91 3.51
N SER A 66 18.33 -3.24 2.55
CA SER A 66 17.75 -2.99 1.23
C SER A 66 17.44 -4.26 0.45
N ASP A 67 18.28 -5.29 0.54
CA ASP A 67 18.08 -6.53 -0.21
C ASP A 67 16.83 -7.28 0.28
N MET A 68 16.63 -7.36 1.60
CA MET A 68 15.42 -7.96 2.19
C MET A 68 14.17 -7.19 1.74
N PHE A 69 14.20 -5.87 1.81
CA PHE A 69 13.07 -5.04 1.39
C PHE A 69 12.79 -5.12 -0.10
N HIS A 70 13.83 -5.16 -0.93
CA HIS A 70 13.69 -5.36 -2.37
C HIS A 70 13.06 -6.73 -2.70
N ASN A 71 13.46 -7.79 -2.01
CA ASN A 71 12.85 -9.11 -2.16
C ASN A 71 11.36 -9.11 -1.79
N VAL A 72 10.98 -8.42 -0.71
CA VAL A 72 9.56 -8.27 -0.33
C VAL A 72 8.77 -7.51 -1.40
N LEU A 73 9.31 -6.42 -1.96
CA LEU A 73 8.65 -5.70 -3.05
C LEU A 73 8.51 -6.54 -4.32
N ASN A 74 9.48 -7.40 -4.63
CA ASN A 74 9.38 -8.34 -5.74
C ASN A 74 8.28 -9.39 -5.52
N LYS A 75 8.15 -9.93 -4.30
CA LYS A 75 7.03 -10.82 -3.94
C LYS A 75 5.69 -10.10 -4.03
N LEU A 76 5.62 -8.87 -3.54
CA LEU A 76 4.41 -8.05 -3.64
C LEU A 76 4.03 -7.80 -5.10
N ASN A 77 4.99 -7.51 -5.97
CA ASN A 77 4.76 -7.33 -7.40
C ASN A 77 4.15 -8.58 -8.06
N GLN A 78 4.63 -9.77 -7.70
CA GLN A 78 4.08 -11.03 -8.20
C GLN A 78 2.62 -11.24 -7.76
N ASN A 79 2.24 -10.72 -6.58
CA ASN A 79 0.93 -10.91 -5.99
C ASN A 79 0.03 -9.64 -6.08
N LYS A 80 0.47 -8.57 -6.74
CA LYS A 80 -0.22 -7.26 -6.74
C LYS A 80 -1.67 -7.32 -7.21
N HIS A 81 -1.96 -8.17 -8.20
CA HIS A 81 -3.34 -8.33 -8.70
C HIS A 81 -4.26 -8.97 -7.67
N SER A 82 -3.78 -9.99 -6.94
CA SER A 82 -4.54 -10.61 -5.85
C SER A 82 -4.78 -9.61 -4.73
N VAL A 83 -3.74 -8.87 -4.34
CA VAL A 83 -3.83 -7.82 -3.32
C VAL A 83 -4.84 -6.74 -3.71
N ALA A 84 -4.87 -6.34 -4.99
CA ALA A 84 -5.81 -5.35 -5.50
C ALA A 84 -7.27 -5.85 -5.49
N GLN A 85 -7.50 -7.13 -5.79
CA GLN A 85 -8.84 -7.73 -5.72
C GLN A 85 -9.37 -7.80 -4.28
N GLU A 86 -8.48 -7.93 -3.32
CA GLU A 86 -8.81 -8.02 -1.90
C GLU A 86 -8.80 -6.68 -1.16
N LYS A 87 -8.66 -5.53 -1.87
CA LYS A 87 -8.57 -4.21 -1.23
C LYS A 87 -9.77 -3.86 -0.35
N ASP A 88 -10.95 -4.36 -0.69
CA ASP A 88 -12.18 -4.10 0.06
C ASP A 88 -12.32 -5.00 1.31
N ASN A 89 -11.53 -6.08 1.39
CA ASN A 89 -11.53 -7.02 2.51
C ASN A 89 -10.57 -6.61 3.65
N VAL A 90 -10.09 -5.38 3.65
CA VAL A 90 -9.22 -4.89 4.73
C VAL A 90 -10.03 -4.66 5.99
N ASP A 91 -9.74 -5.42 7.04
CA ASP A 91 -10.30 -5.23 8.37
C ASP A 91 -9.56 -4.08 9.08
N GLU A 92 -10.13 -2.89 8.97
CA GLU A 92 -9.58 -1.69 9.57
C GLU A 92 -9.64 -1.73 11.10
N ASP A 93 -10.70 -2.28 11.66
CA ASP A 93 -10.88 -2.36 13.11
C ASP A 93 -9.86 -3.33 13.72
N PHE A 94 -9.62 -4.46 13.03
CA PHE A 94 -8.53 -5.36 13.39
C PHE A 94 -7.17 -4.65 13.36
N ALA A 95 -6.86 -3.92 12.29
CA ALA A 95 -5.60 -3.22 12.15
C ALA A 95 -5.42 -2.14 13.24
N VAL A 96 -6.47 -1.38 13.56
CA VAL A 96 -6.48 -0.41 14.68
C VAL A 96 -6.25 -1.11 16.02
N LYS A 97 -6.91 -2.25 16.26
CA LYS A 97 -6.72 -3.04 17.48
C LYS A 97 -5.27 -3.51 17.61
N MET A 98 -4.68 -4.04 16.53
CA MET A 98 -3.30 -4.48 16.54
C MET A 98 -2.32 -3.33 16.75
N PHE A 99 -2.59 -2.17 16.17
CA PHE A 99 -1.81 -0.96 16.39
C PHE A 99 -1.83 -0.53 17.87
N LYS A 100 -3.01 -0.44 18.49
CA LYS A 100 -3.14 -0.10 19.91
C LYS A 100 -2.39 -1.07 20.80
N LYS A 101 -2.40 -2.35 20.45
CA LYS A 101 -1.73 -3.40 21.22
C LYS A 101 -0.21 -3.37 21.08
N PHE A 102 0.30 -3.42 19.85
CA PHE A 102 1.73 -3.64 19.59
C PHE A 102 2.54 -2.34 19.47
N VAL A 103 1.92 -1.24 19.08
CA VAL A 103 2.59 0.06 18.94
C VAL A 103 2.34 0.95 20.15
N GLU A 104 1.09 1.19 20.51
CA GLU A 104 0.76 2.06 21.64
C GLU A 104 0.86 1.36 23.01
N LYS A 105 0.92 0.02 23.01
CA LYS A 105 0.98 -0.82 24.22
C LYS A 105 -0.16 -0.54 25.22
N LYS A 106 -1.31 -0.08 24.72
CA LYS A 106 -2.49 0.28 25.53
C LYS A 106 -3.35 -0.93 25.91
N ASP A 107 -3.29 -2.00 25.13
CA ASP A 107 -4.07 -3.23 25.38
C ASP A 107 -3.12 -4.38 25.70
N THR A 108 -2.91 -4.62 26.98
CA THR A 108 -2.11 -5.74 27.49
C THR A 108 -2.96 -6.91 27.97
N SER A 109 -4.29 -6.84 27.81
CA SER A 109 -5.24 -7.76 28.41
C SER A 109 -5.36 -9.11 27.71
N SER A 110 -4.77 -9.31 26.54
CA SER A 110 -4.82 -10.57 25.81
C SER A 110 -3.42 -11.14 25.58
N ASP A 111 -3.25 -12.43 25.87
CA ASP A 111 -2.02 -13.21 25.59
C ASP A 111 -1.81 -13.48 24.08
N GLU A 112 -2.41 -12.66 23.21
CA GLU A 112 -2.31 -12.79 21.77
C GLU A 112 -0.87 -12.59 21.32
N LYS A 113 -0.30 -13.64 20.76
CA LYS A 113 1.09 -13.60 20.29
C LYS A 113 1.24 -12.75 19.03
N ALA A 114 2.42 -12.20 18.88
CA ALA A 114 2.82 -11.38 17.74
C ALA A 114 3.03 -12.25 16.49
N SER A 115 1.95 -12.57 15.80
CA SER A 115 1.98 -13.24 14.49
C SER A 115 2.35 -12.26 13.37
N SER A 116 2.72 -12.77 12.19
CA SER A 116 3.02 -11.94 11.02
C SER A 116 1.84 -11.05 10.62
N ASN A 117 0.61 -11.57 10.70
CA ASN A 117 -0.59 -10.80 10.39
C ASN A 117 -0.84 -9.68 11.42
N ASN A 118 -0.68 -9.99 12.72
CA ASN A 118 -0.89 -9.02 13.78
C ASN A 118 0.12 -7.87 13.73
N LEU A 119 1.40 -8.20 13.62
CA LEU A 119 2.49 -7.21 13.53
C LEU A 119 2.44 -6.46 12.19
N GLY A 120 2.12 -7.15 11.09
CA GLY A 120 1.98 -6.53 9.78
C GLY A 120 0.86 -5.50 9.74
N ALA A 121 -0.32 -5.84 10.29
CA ALA A 121 -1.45 -4.90 10.40
C ALA A 121 -1.08 -3.68 11.29
N ALA A 122 -0.44 -3.91 12.43
CA ALA A 122 0.01 -2.84 13.32
C ALA A 122 1.04 -1.91 12.65
N ALA A 123 2.00 -2.48 11.92
CA ALA A 123 3.02 -1.74 11.17
C ALA A 123 2.42 -0.90 10.05
N ALA A 124 1.48 -1.46 9.29
CA ALA A 124 0.78 -0.74 8.25
C ALA A 124 0.03 0.48 8.80
N MET A 125 -0.66 0.32 9.92
CA MET A 125 -1.35 1.43 10.59
C MET A 125 -0.38 2.49 11.10
N GLN A 126 0.77 2.10 11.67
CA GLN A 126 1.82 3.04 12.06
C GLN A 126 2.35 3.81 10.84
N ALA A 127 2.61 3.10 9.74
CA ALA A 127 3.07 3.73 8.50
C ALA A 127 2.06 4.74 7.95
N ILE A 128 0.76 4.41 7.95
CA ILE A 128 -0.31 5.32 7.53
C ILE A 128 -0.37 6.55 8.44
N LYS A 129 -0.25 6.36 9.75
CA LYS A 129 -0.23 7.46 10.72
C LYS A 129 0.96 8.39 10.47
N MET A 130 2.16 7.84 10.29
CA MET A 130 3.37 8.61 9.97
C MET A 130 3.27 9.32 8.61
N PHE A 131 2.72 8.65 7.61
CA PHE A 131 2.50 9.21 6.29
C PHE A 131 1.55 10.42 6.33
N ASN A 132 0.43 10.31 7.06
CA ASN A 132 -0.55 11.39 7.21
C ASN A 132 -0.03 12.55 8.06
N SER A 133 0.84 12.28 9.05
CA SER A 133 1.45 13.33 9.88
C SER A 133 2.62 14.05 9.22
N GLY A 134 2.98 13.70 7.98
CA GLY A 134 4.11 14.26 7.27
C GLY A 134 5.49 13.89 7.82
N SER A 135 5.54 12.97 8.78
CA SER A 135 6.79 12.51 9.40
C SER A 135 7.61 11.56 8.50
N GLY A 136 7.01 11.10 7.39
CA GLY A 136 7.75 10.40 6.33
C GLY A 136 8.36 11.42 5.39
N SER A 137 9.64 11.29 5.10
CA SER A 137 10.44 12.17 4.23
C SER A 137 10.00 12.15 2.75
N GLY A 138 8.74 12.38 2.48
CA GLY A 138 8.15 12.43 1.15
C GLY A 138 6.83 13.18 1.20
N SER A 139 6.80 14.37 0.61
CA SER A 139 5.60 15.17 0.40
C SER A 139 4.38 14.29 0.07
N SER A 140 3.25 14.65 0.62
CA SER A 140 1.90 14.17 0.30
C SER A 140 1.56 14.33 -1.20
N SER A 141 2.31 13.67 -2.07
CA SER A 141 2.01 13.59 -3.49
C SER A 141 1.13 12.37 -3.73
N SER A 142 -0.10 12.63 -4.13
CA SER A 142 -0.98 11.62 -4.72
C SER A 142 -0.30 11.11 -6.00
N GLY A 143 0.28 9.92 -5.96
CA GLY A 143 0.98 9.33 -7.08
C GLY A 143 2.01 8.30 -6.65
N SER A 144 2.89 7.89 -7.56
CA SER A 144 3.91 6.87 -7.32
C SER A 144 4.83 7.23 -6.13
N GLY A 145 5.14 8.52 -5.92
CA GLY A 145 5.90 8.98 -4.76
C GLY A 145 5.21 8.73 -3.42
N GLY A 146 3.89 8.92 -3.34
CA GLY A 146 3.10 8.63 -2.14
C GLY A 146 3.04 7.14 -1.84
N GLN A 147 2.85 6.31 -2.85
CA GLN A 147 2.87 4.86 -2.69
C GLN A 147 4.24 4.35 -2.20
N ALA A 148 5.33 4.81 -2.86
CA ALA A 148 6.69 4.44 -2.47
C ALA A 148 6.99 4.79 -1.01
N ALA A 149 6.62 6.02 -0.59
CA ALA A 149 6.82 6.47 0.78
C ALA A 149 6.04 5.62 1.78
N LEU A 150 4.76 5.32 1.50
CA LEU A 150 3.93 4.50 2.37
C LEU A 150 4.45 3.06 2.47
N LEU A 151 4.82 2.44 1.34
CA LEU A 151 5.40 1.09 1.34
C LEU A 151 6.74 1.06 2.07
N GLY A 152 7.59 2.07 1.86
CA GLY A 152 8.87 2.21 2.57
C GLY A 152 8.68 2.31 4.09
N LEU A 153 7.72 3.13 4.54
CA LEU A 153 7.37 3.23 5.95
C LEU A 153 6.83 1.91 6.50
N ALA A 154 5.95 1.23 5.77
CA ALA A 154 5.39 -0.05 6.20
C ALA A 154 6.48 -1.13 6.38
N MET A 155 7.45 -1.19 5.47
CA MET A 155 8.60 -2.09 5.58
C MET A 155 9.47 -1.77 6.80
N SER A 156 9.79 -0.50 6.98
CA SER A 156 10.59 -0.01 8.11
C SER A 156 9.93 -0.33 9.44
N GLU A 157 8.65 0.02 9.60
CA GLU A 157 7.91 -0.20 10.85
C GLU A 157 7.64 -1.69 11.10
N GLY A 158 7.39 -2.50 10.06
CA GLY A 158 7.27 -3.95 10.17
C GLY A 158 8.53 -4.60 10.72
N SER A 159 9.68 -4.16 10.24
CA SER A 159 10.99 -4.62 10.68
C SER A 159 11.26 -4.27 12.15
N LYS A 160 11.00 -3.03 12.56
CA LYS A 160 11.16 -2.56 13.94
C LYS A 160 10.23 -3.28 14.90
N LEU A 161 8.95 -3.43 14.53
CA LEU A 161 7.97 -4.11 15.39
C LEU A 161 8.30 -5.58 15.59
N PHE A 162 8.79 -6.27 14.54
CA PHE A 162 9.25 -7.64 14.69
C PHE A 162 10.40 -7.74 15.70
N ASP A 163 11.43 -6.91 15.57
CA ASP A 163 12.59 -6.96 16.46
C ASP A 163 12.21 -6.63 17.92
N ASN A 164 11.32 -5.67 18.12
CA ASN A 164 10.79 -5.36 19.45
C ASN A 164 10.02 -6.54 20.04
N ALA A 165 9.13 -7.16 19.25
CA ALA A 165 8.37 -8.32 19.71
C ALA A 165 9.29 -9.53 19.96
N GLN A 166 10.35 -9.69 19.18
CA GLN A 166 11.35 -10.75 19.35
C GLN A 166 12.16 -10.53 20.64
N ALA A 167 12.60 -9.31 20.89
CA ALA A 167 13.31 -8.96 22.13
C ALA A 167 12.44 -9.17 23.37
N GLU A 168 11.12 -8.97 23.25
CA GLU A 168 10.15 -9.23 24.33
C GLU A 168 9.74 -10.73 24.44
N GLY A 169 10.24 -11.61 23.58
CA GLY A 169 9.88 -13.04 23.56
C GLY A 169 8.42 -13.32 23.17
N LYS A 170 7.75 -12.36 22.55
CA LYS A 170 6.31 -12.41 22.21
C LYS A 170 6.00 -12.92 20.83
N VAL A 171 7.01 -13.16 19.99
CA VAL A 171 6.81 -13.60 18.60
C VAL A 171 6.17 -15.00 18.56
N ALA A 172 5.13 -15.14 17.76
CA ALA A 172 4.46 -16.43 17.55
C ALA A 172 5.37 -17.38 16.77
N LYS A 173 5.24 -18.69 17.07
CA LYS A 173 6.01 -19.72 16.38
C LYS A 173 5.76 -19.66 14.86
N GLY A 174 6.84 -19.69 14.08
CA GLY A 174 6.77 -19.63 12.62
C GLY A 174 6.68 -18.23 12.02
N THR A 175 6.60 -17.17 12.85
CA THR A 175 6.67 -15.78 12.39
C THR A 175 8.11 -15.39 12.11
N THR A 176 8.37 -14.88 10.92
CA THR A 176 9.68 -14.36 10.50
C THR A 176 9.59 -12.85 10.26
N LYS A 177 10.72 -12.16 10.35
CA LYS A 177 10.78 -10.72 10.03
C LYS A 177 10.26 -10.44 8.62
N GLU A 178 10.68 -11.23 7.65
CA GLU A 178 10.26 -11.09 6.26
C GLU A 178 8.74 -11.25 6.11
N SER A 179 8.12 -12.25 6.78
CA SER A 179 6.68 -12.45 6.73
C SER A 179 5.89 -11.30 7.36
N VAL A 180 6.42 -10.67 8.41
CA VAL A 180 5.82 -9.48 9.01
C VAL A 180 5.87 -8.29 8.05
N ILE A 181 7.01 -8.06 7.43
CA ILE A 181 7.19 -6.97 6.47
C ILE A 181 6.30 -7.20 5.24
N GLU A 182 6.21 -8.42 4.74
CA GLU A 182 5.32 -8.79 3.62
C GLU A 182 3.85 -8.48 3.96
N GLN A 183 3.38 -8.87 5.14
CA GLN A 183 2.03 -8.51 5.60
C GLN A 183 1.85 -7.00 5.74
N ALA A 184 2.83 -6.29 6.28
CA ALA A 184 2.76 -4.83 6.44
C ALA A 184 2.59 -4.11 5.09
N VAL A 185 3.38 -4.48 4.07
CA VAL A 185 3.26 -3.85 2.74
C VAL A 185 1.96 -4.24 2.03
N GLN A 186 1.47 -5.47 2.21
CA GLN A 186 0.17 -5.88 1.66
C GLN A 186 -0.99 -5.09 2.28
N PHE A 187 -1.02 -4.94 3.60
CA PHE A 187 -2.01 -4.11 4.27
C PHE A 187 -1.92 -2.65 3.84
N ALA A 188 -0.71 -2.08 3.80
CA ALA A 188 -0.49 -0.70 3.38
C ALA A 188 -0.95 -0.46 1.93
N LEU A 189 -0.64 -1.39 1.02
CA LEU A 189 -1.09 -1.32 -0.36
C LEU A 189 -2.62 -1.41 -0.48
N LYS A 190 -3.26 -2.35 0.22
CA LYS A 190 -4.72 -2.47 0.24
C LYS A 190 -5.38 -1.19 0.74
N PHE A 191 -4.88 -0.61 1.82
CA PHE A 191 -5.38 0.67 2.34
C PHE A 191 -5.20 1.80 1.33
N PHE A 192 -4.04 1.87 0.69
CA PHE A 192 -3.77 2.87 -0.34
C PHE A 192 -4.74 2.74 -1.52
N LEU A 193 -4.93 1.52 -2.03
CA LEU A 193 -5.86 1.24 -3.13
C LEU A 193 -7.31 1.58 -2.76
N LYS A 194 -7.73 1.21 -1.55
CA LYS A 194 -9.07 1.52 -1.04
C LYS A 194 -9.30 3.03 -0.95
N SER A 195 -8.31 3.79 -0.47
CA SER A 195 -8.40 5.25 -0.37
C SER A 195 -8.54 5.92 -1.74
N GLN A 196 -7.91 5.39 -2.78
CA GLN A 196 -8.01 5.90 -4.15
C GLN A 196 -9.37 5.63 -4.79
N THR A 197 -10.00 4.50 -4.46
CA THR A 197 -11.30 4.13 -5.02
C THR A 197 -12.47 4.77 -4.28
N SER A 198 -12.33 5.06 -3.00
CA SER A 198 -13.37 5.73 -2.19
C SER A 198 -13.43 7.25 -2.40
N GLY A 199 -12.46 7.81 -3.10
CA GLY A 199 -12.26 9.26 -3.25
C GLY A 199 -12.72 9.80 -4.60
N SER A 200 -13.97 9.54 -5.02
CA SER A 200 -14.59 10.28 -6.14
C SER A 200 -14.89 11.74 -5.78
N SER A 201 -14.48 12.20 -4.59
CA SER A 201 -14.68 13.57 -4.12
C SER A 201 -13.54 13.97 -3.17
N GLY A 202 -12.37 14.29 -3.72
CA GLY A 202 -11.25 14.88 -2.96
C GLY A 202 -10.33 13.82 -2.31
N GLY A 203 -9.24 13.53 -2.96
CA GLY A 203 -8.24 12.48 -2.75
C GLY A 203 -7.56 12.31 -1.39
N ASN A 204 -8.13 12.75 -0.28
CA ASN A 204 -7.53 12.58 1.06
C ASN A 204 -8.52 12.04 2.11
N SER A 205 -9.79 11.86 1.75
CA SER A 205 -10.85 11.56 2.73
C SER A 205 -10.74 10.14 3.32
N GLY A 206 -10.23 9.16 2.58
CA GLY A 206 -10.12 7.78 3.05
C GLY A 206 -9.07 7.60 4.15
N LEU A 207 -7.88 8.16 3.95
CA LEU A 207 -6.78 8.11 4.92
C LEU A 207 -7.04 9.03 6.12
N MET A 208 -7.72 10.17 5.90
CA MET A 208 -8.09 11.09 6.96
C MET A 208 -9.21 10.54 7.85
N GLY A 209 -10.18 9.80 7.28
CA GLY A 209 -11.21 9.11 8.05
C GLY A 209 -10.64 8.04 8.99
N LEU A 210 -9.56 7.38 8.56
CA LEU A 210 -8.85 6.44 9.39
C LEU A 210 -8.09 7.13 10.53
N ALA A 211 -7.45 8.27 10.25
CA ALA A 211 -6.76 9.05 11.27
C ALA A 211 -7.72 9.53 12.39
N ALA A 212 -8.98 9.82 12.06
CA ALA A 212 -10.01 10.18 13.05
C ALA A 212 -10.36 9.05 14.04
N LYS A 213 -10.11 7.78 13.69
CA LYS A 213 -10.29 6.65 14.62
C LYS A 213 -9.19 6.55 15.70
N PHE A 214 -8.14 7.37 15.60
CA PHE A 214 -7.04 7.43 16.58
C PHE A 214 -7.18 8.56 17.60
N LEU A 215 -8.15 9.45 17.40
CA LEU A 215 -8.47 10.54 18.33
C LEU A 215 -9.56 10.11 19.31
#